data_979c6d1903ce4557c9c8c3440aba9456
#
_entry.id   979c6d1903ce4557c9c8c3440aba9456
#
_cell.length_a   1.000
_cell.length_b   1.000
_cell.length_c   1.000
_cell.angle_alpha   90.00
_cell.angle_beta   90.00
_cell.angle_gamma   90.00
#
_symmetry.space_group_name_H-M   'P 1'
#
loop_
_entity.id
_entity.type
_entity.pdbx_description
1 polymer ?
#
loop_
_entity_poly.entity_id
_entity_poly.type
_entity_poly.pdbx_seq_one_letter_code
_entity_poly.pdbx_strand_id
1 'polypeptide(L)'
;MKKILHIAKYYYPEIGGIEQVAKDMVEAFNELDVAQKVICFNSDVDNKEYKCEEKATVNDMVDGVEVIRCGCITKIASQSISLPYKKKFNEIMNSFEPDIIIFHYPNPFVANILLKSKKDFKLIVYWHSDIIKQKYIKKFFDEQNLKLIERADYIIGATPKHVNESEYSKYFGEKKRILPYMIDEKSLKLSEKDINKAEKIKEKYGDKKICFFIGRHVAYKGISNLIEASRILGNEKVVFLIAVDGELTEKLKKQAEGDEKVVFLGRLSNNERKEYMYACDIISFPSITRNEAFGLGLAEGMYFGKPAVTFSIYGSGVNYVNIDKKTGIECANSDSEEYAYAIKKLIYNDELRIKLGNNARNRILENFTTEKFKENVKELFNIL
;
A
#
# COMPACT_ATOMS: atom_id res chain seq x y z
N MET A 1 -22.83 8.28 20.94
CA MET A 1 -21.47 7.99 20.43
C MET A 1 -21.54 6.63 19.73
N LYS A 2 -21.29 6.55 18.40
CA LYS A 2 -21.22 5.27 17.67
C LYS A 2 -19.96 4.50 18.04
N LYS A 3 -20.05 3.16 18.01
CA LYS A 3 -18.95 2.26 18.35
C LYS A 3 -18.45 1.53 17.11
N ILE A 4 -17.17 1.63 16.81
CA ILE A 4 -16.54 1.06 15.63
C ILE A 4 -15.51 0.00 16.03
N LEU A 5 -15.62 -1.19 15.43
CA LEU A 5 -14.60 -2.23 15.53
C LEU A 5 -13.84 -2.34 14.20
N HIS A 6 -12.56 -2.06 14.23
CA HIS A 6 -11.66 -2.30 13.10
C HIS A 6 -11.10 -3.72 13.17
N ILE A 7 -11.23 -4.46 12.10
CA ILE A 7 -10.67 -5.80 11.93
C ILE A 7 -9.58 -5.73 10.89
N ALA A 8 -8.34 -5.71 11.34
CA ALA A 8 -7.15 -5.72 10.49
C ALA A 8 -6.44 -7.07 10.54
N LYS A 9 -5.63 -7.40 9.54
CA LYS A 9 -4.80 -8.60 9.60
C LYS A 9 -3.68 -8.40 10.62
N TYR A 10 -2.90 -7.34 10.45
CA TYR A 10 -1.94 -6.81 11.40
C TYR A 10 -2.23 -5.33 11.62
N TYR A 11 -1.61 -4.74 12.61
CA TYR A 11 -1.79 -3.33 12.93
C TYR A 11 -0.48 -2.72 13.44
N TYR A 12 -0.35 -1.40 13.35
CA TYR A 12 0.84 -0.69 13.85
C TYR A 12 1.32 -1.24 15.21
N PRO A 13 2.64 -1.46 15.43
CA PRO A 13 3.78 -0.98 14.64
C PRO A 13 4.19 -1.85 13.44
N GLU A 14 3.45 -2.88 13.07
CA GLU A 14 3.67 -3.60 11.82
C GLU A 14 3.62 -2.65 10.63
N ILE A 15 4.60 -2.79 9.72
CA ILE A 15 4.77 -1.91 8.58
C ILE A 15 4.33 -2.61 7.28
N GLY A 16 3.28 -2.10 6.68
CA GLY A 16 2.76 -2.53 5.38
C GLY A 16 1.70 -1.58 4.87
N GLY A 17 1.35 -1.66 3.60
CA GLY A 17 0.39 -0.74 3.01
C GLY A 17 -1.02 -0.86 3.61
N ILE A 18 -1.49 -2.07 3.89
CA ILE A 18 -2.82 -2.30 4.48
C ILE A 18 -2.84 -1.89 5.96
N GLU A 19 -1.77 -2.20 6.68
CA GLU A 19 -1.58 -1.87 8.10
C GLU A 19 -1.57 -0.35 8.30
N GLN A 20 -0.89 0.37 7.40
CA GLN A 20 -0.89 1.83 7.42
C GLN A 20 -2.29 2.39 7.16
N VAL A 21 -2.99 1.90 6.14
CA VAL A 21 -4.37 2.34 5.85
C VAL A 21 -5.32 2.06 7.00
N ALA A 22 -5.16 0.94 7.70
CA ALA A 22 -5.97 0.64 8.88
C ALA A 22 -5.69 1.65 10.01
N LYS A 23 -4.43 2.03 10.20
CA LYS A 23 -4.03 3.07 11.17
C LYS A 23 -4.58 4.43 10.79
N ASP A 24 -4.38 4.85 9.53
CA ASP A 24 -4.87 6.11 8.98
C ASP A 24 -6.39 6.26 9.16
N MET A 25 -7.12 5.15 8.97
CA MET A 25 -8.56 5.13 9.14
C MET A 25 -8.98 5.29 10.61
N VAL A 26 -8.30 4.62 11.53
CA VAL A 26 -8.51 4.80 12.98
C VAL A 26 -8.21 6.23 13.40
N GLU A 27 -7.11 6.81 12.94
CA GLU A 27 -6.74 8.20 13.23
C GLU A 27 -7.78 9.21 12.68
N ALA A 28 -8.29 8.98 11.48
CA ALA A 28 -9.34 9.83 10.91
C ALA A 28 -10.64 9.76 11.74
N PHE A 29 -11.00 8.60 12.25
CA PHE A 29 -12.17 8.44 13.13
C PHE A 29 -11.94 9.02 14.53
N ASN A 30 -10.70 9.15 15.03
CA ASN A 30 -10.43 9.81 16.32
C ASN A 30 -10.84 11.30 16.35
N GLU A 31 -11.02 11.92 15.19
CA GLU A 31 -11.53 13.30 15.09
C GLU A 31 -13.06 13.39 15.13
N LEU A 32 -13.74 12.24 15.14
CA LEU A 32 -15.19 12.14 15.20
C LEU A 32 -15.62 11.68 16.62
N ASP A 33 -16.87 11.94 16.97
CA ASP A 33 -17.44 11.46 18.25
C ASP A 33 -17.81 9.97 18.17
N VAL A 34 -16.77 9.10 18.19
CA VAL A 34 -16.90 7.66 18.12
C VAL A 34 -16.00 6.95 19.14
N ALA A 35 -16.44 5.80 19.63
CA ALA A 35 -15.60 4.88 20.38
C ALA A 35 -15.02 3.83 19.44
N GLN A 36 -13.73 3.52 19.55
CA GLN A 36 -13.06 2.61 18.63
C GLN A 36 -12.33 1.49 19.37
N LYS A 37 -12.27 0.33 18.74
CA LYS A 37 -11.35 -0.77 19.07
C LYS A 37 -10.80 -1.39 17.81
N VAL A 38 -9.60 -1.96 17.93
CA VAL A 38 -8.96 -2.73 16.85
C VAL A 38 -8.75 -4.17 17.31
N ILE A 39 -9.02 -5.14 16.45
CA ILE A 39 -8.62 -6.53 16.65
C ILE A 39 -7.78 -7.01 15.46
N CYS A 40 -6.63 -7.61 15.75
CA CYS A 40 -5.70 -8.10 14.75
C CYS A 40 -4.97 -9.37 15.22
N PHE A 41 -4.12 -9.93 14.38
CA PHE A 41 -3.19 -10.98 14.79
C PHE A 41 -1.97 -10.39 15.51
N ASN A 42 -1.46 -11.13 16.51
CA ASN A 42 -0.19 -10.87 17.17
C ASN A 42 0.90 -11.70 16.46
N SER A 43 1.28 -11.29 15.26
CA SER A 43 2.30 -11.97 14.47
C SER A 43 3.22 -10.91 13.90
N ASP A 44 4.40 -10.83 14.46
CA ASP A 44 5.51 -10.07 13.91
C ASP A 44 6.32 -10.99 13.00
N VAL A 45 6.16 -10.84 11.70
CA VAL A 45 6.87 -11.67 10.73
C VAL A 45 8.15 -11.00 10.25
N ASP A 46 8.20 -9.68 10.24
CA ASP A 46 9.26 -8.92 9.59
C ASP A 46 9.87 -7.81 10.46
N ASN A 47 9.27 -7.47 11.60
CA ASN A 47 9.75 -6.38 12.46
C ASN A 47 10.45 -6.90 13.71
N LYS A 48 11.77 -7.03 13.65
CA LYS A 48 12.62 -7.50 14.76
C LYS A 48 12.64 -6.56 15.99
N GLU A 49 12.12 -5.34 15.86
CA GLU A 49 12.07 -4.35 16.95
C GLU A 49 10.83 -4.51 17.83
N TYR A 50 9.76 -5.07 17.30
CA TYR A 50 8.53 -5.28 18.04
C TYR A 50 8.52 -6.62 18.79
N LYS A 51 8.67 -6.55 20.10
CA LYS A 51 8.85 -7.72 20.99
C LYS A 51 7.52 -8.33 21.46
N CYS A 52 6.51 -8.47 20.63
CA CYS A 52 5.33 -9.25 20.98
C CYS A 52 5.62 -10.75 20.82
N GLU A 53 5.25 -11.53 21.82
CA GLU A 53 5.26 -12.98 21.71
C GLU A 53 4.14 -13.39 20.76
N GLU A 54 4.47 -13.92 19.58
CA GLU A 54 3.51 -14.32 18.54
C GLU A 54 2.39 -15.23 19.05
N LYS A 55 2.65 -16.04 20.07
CA LYS A 55 1.67 -16.96 20.68
C LYS A 55 0.81 -16.33 21.75
N ALA A 56 1.22 -15.23 22.34
CA ALA A 56 0.48 -14.54 23.37
C ALA A 56 -0.64 -13.66 22.76
N THR A 57 -1.76 -13.58 23.45
CA THR A 57 -2.76 -12.55 23.16
C THR A 57 -2.49 -11.36 24.07
N VAL A 58 -2.30 -10.19 23.47
CA VAL A 58 -1.92 -8.96 24.18
C VAL A 58 -2.96 -7.88 23.89
N ASN A 59 -3.31 -7.12 24.94
CA ASN A 59 -4.06 -5.86 24.79
C ASN A 59 -3.04 -4.73 24.85
N ASP A 60 -3.12 -3.84 23.89
CA ASP A 60 -2.22 -2.72 23.68
C ASP A 60 -3.03 -1.43 23.49
N MET A 61 -2.38 -0.28 23.64
CA MET A 61 -2.96 1.03 23.37
C MET A 61 -2.15 1.73 22.29
N VAL A 62 -2.79 2.08 21.18
CA VAL A 62 -2.18 2.83 20.11
C VAL A 62 -3.01 4.08 19.84
N ASP A 63 -2.40 5.25 19.98
CA ASP A 63 -3.05 6.56 19.74
C ASP A 63 -4.41 6.72 20.47
N GLY A 64 -4.49 6.18 21.70
CA GLY A 64 -5.70 6.22 22.55
C GLY A 64 -6.76 5.16 22.23
N VAL A 65 -6.51 4.26 21.28
CA VAL A 65 -7.42 3.18 20.89
C VAL A 65 -6.92 1.83 21.37
N GLU A 66 -7.81 1.03 21.99
CA GLU A 66 -7.48 -0.33 22.44
C GLU A 66 -7.29 -1.26 21.24
N VAL A 67 -6.14 -1.93 21.20
CA VAL A 67 -5.75 -2.90 20.15
C VAL A 67 -5.62 -4.29 20.77
N ILE A 68 -6.48 -5.21 20.38
CA ILE A 68 -6.45 -6.61 20.82
C ILE A 68 -5.65 -7.42 19.79
N ARG A 69 -4.42 -7.82 20.15
CA ARG A 69 -3.53 -8.63 19.33
C ARG A 69 -3.66 -10.10 19.69
N CYS A 70 -4.32 -10.88 18.84
CA CYS A 70 -4.60 -12.29 19.08
C CYS A 70 -3.40 -13.17 18.75
N GLY A 71 -2.91 -13.94 19.73
CA GLY A 71 -1.79 -14.85 19.54
C GLY A 71 -2.03 -15.88 18.42
N CYS A 72 -0.98 -16.16 17.63
CA CYS A 72 -1.00 -17.06 16.49
C CYS A 72 -0.27 -18.37 16.80
N ILE A 73 -0.79 -19.48 16.27
CA ILE A 73 -0.17 -20.80 16.42
C ILE A 73 0.64 -21.22 15.20
N THR A 74 0.26 -20.73 14.03
CA THR A 74 0.93 -21.04 12.76
C THR A 74 0.51 -20.04 11.67
N LYS A 75 1.24 -20.09 10.55
CA LYS A 75 0.94 -19.34 9.34
C LYS A 75 0.87 -20.29 8.15
N ILE A 76 -0.24 -20.31 7.42
CA ILE A 76 -0.47 -21.16 6.26
C ILE A 76 -0.74 -20.25 5.05
N ALA A 77 0.07 -20.36 3.99
CA ALA A 77 -0.07 -19.56 2.76
C ALA A 77 -0.26 -18.04 3.04
N SER A 78 0.54 -17.50 3.94
CA SER A 78 0.47 -16.10 4.40
C SER A 78 -0.75 -15.76 5.27
N GLN A 79 -1.60 -16.73 5.65
CA GLN A 79 -2.72 -16.56 6.57
C GLN A 79 -2.33 -17.02 7.97
N SER A 80 -2.39 -16.12 8.95
CA SER A 80 -2.20 -16.44 10.36
C SER A 80 -3.42 -17.19 10.91
N ILE A 81 -3.17 -18.21 11.72
CA ILE A 81 -4.20 -19.02 12.40
C ILE A 81 -4.10 -18.73 13.90
N SER A 82 -5.20 -18.35 14.49
CA SER A 82 -5.28 -17.94 15.90
C SER A 82 -6.45 -18.62 16.61
N LEU A 83 -6.17 -19.44 17.59
CA LEU A 83 -7.22 -20.07 18.41
C LEU A 83 -7.98 -19.06 19.28
N PRO A 84 -7.32 -18.08 19.94
CA PRO A 84 -8.02 -17.12 20.78
C PRO A 84 -8.85 -16.10 20.02
N TYR A 85 -8.63 -15.90 18.70
CA TYR A 85 -9.27 -14.84 17.91
C TYR A 85 -10.80 -14.88 17.98
N LYS A 86 -11.40 -16.05 17.76
CA LYS A 86 -12.86 -16.21 17.83
C LYS A 86 -13.42 -15.85 19.22
N LYS A 87 -12.73 -16.28 20.29
CA LYS A 87 -13.13 -15.98 21.66
C LYS A 87 -13.06 -14.46 21.91
N LYS A 88 -11.93 -13.82 21.54
CA LYS A 88 -11.73 -12.39 21.70
C LYS A 88 -12.72 -11.57 20.87
N PHE A 89 -12.96 -11.97 19.63
CA PHE A 89 -14.00 -11.35 18.82
C PHE A 89 -15.38 -11.40 19.50
N ASN A 90 -15.80 -12.56 20.03
CA ASN A 90 -17.07 -12.70 20.73
C ASN A 90 -17.11 -11.89 22.04
N GLU A 91 -16.01 -11.79 22.79
CA GLU A 91 -15.90 -10.91 23.97
C GLU A 91 -16.15 -9.46 23.60
N ILE A 92 -15.52 -8.96 22.52
CA ILE A 92 -15.73 -7.60 22.01
C ILE A 92 -17.19 -7.41 21.58
N MET A 93 -17.75 -8.35 20.81
CA MET A 93 -19.14 -8.27 20.35
C MET A 93 -20.16 -8.23 21.50
N ASN A 94 -19.83 -8.79 22.66
CA ASN A 94 -20.72 -8.81 23.83
C ASN A 94 -20.49 -7.62 24.79
N SER A 95 -19.26 -7.13 24.92
CA SER A 95 -18.92 -6.09 25.90
C SER A 95 -18.87 -4.70 25.28
N PHE A 96 -18.35 -4.60 24.05
CA PHE A 96 -18.24 -3.34 23.35
C PHE A 96 -19.47 -3.05 22.47
N GLU A 97 -20.10 -4.09 21.92
CA GLU A 97 -21.31 -4.00 21.07
C GLU A 97 -21.13 -2.98 19.94
N PRO A 98 -20.24 -3.23 18.96
CA PRO A 98 -19.98 -2.29 17.90
C PRO A 98 -21.21 -2.11 16.98
N ASP A 99 -21.54 -0.85 16.68
CA ASP A 99 -22.56 -0.49 15.69
C ASP A 99 -22.05 -0.73 14.27
N ILE A 100 -20.73 -0.57 14.07
CA ILE A 100 -20.06 -0.66 12.77
C ILE A 100 -18.83 -1.55 12.91
N ILE A 101 -18.66 -2.48 11.96
CA ILE A 101 -17.43 -3.25 11.79
C ILE A 101 -16.79 -2.84 10.47
N ILE A 102 -15.51 -2.43 10.51
CA ILE A 102 -14.69 -2.16 9.33
C ILE A 102 -13.71 -3.30 9.17
N PHE A 103 -13.90 -4.11 8.14
CA PHE A 103 -13.10 -5.30 7.87
C PHE A 103 -12.13 -5.05 6.73
N HIS A 104 -10.83 -5.07 7.03
CA HIS A 104 -9.76 -4.95 6.05
C HIS A 104 -9.50 -6.29 5.35
N TYR A 105 -10.07 -6.45 4.16
CA TYR A 105 -9.93 -7.64 3.32
C TYR A 105 -8.65 -7.56 2.46
N PRO A 106 -7.89 -8.66 2.25
CA PRO A 106 -8.26 -10.06 2.50
C PRO A 106 -7.79 -10.59 3.86
N ASN A 107 -8.69 -11.30 4.54
CA ASN A 107 -8.39 -12.11 5.72
C ASN A 107 -9.41 -13.26 5.83
N PRO A 108 -9.24 -14.36 5.05
CA PRO A 108 -10.23 -15.44 4.96
C PRO A 108 -10.55 -16.13 6.29
N PHE A 109 -9.55 -16.27 7.17
CA PHE A 109 -9.76 -16.87 8.50
C PHE A 109 -10.77 -16.05 9.32
N VAL A 110 -10.59 -14.74 9.36
CA VAL A 110 -11.45 -13.85 10.13
C VAL A 110 -12.79 -13.62 9.43
N ALA A 111 -12.83 -13.58 8.10
CA ALA A 111 -14.07 -13.52 7.33
C ALA A 111 -15.03 -14.66 7.72
N ASN A 112 -14.49 -15.87 7.93
CA ASN A 112 -15.31 -17.02 8.37
C ASN A 112 -15.87 -16.85 9.80
N ILE A 113 -15.13 -16.19 10.70
CA ILE A 113 -15.60 -15.87 12.05
C ILE A 113 -16.70 -14.80 11.98
N LEU A 114 -16.47 -13.75 11.21
CA LEU A 114 -17.39 -12.62 11.01
C LEU A 114 -18.73 -13.07 10.43
N LEU A 115 -18.72 -13.91 9.38
CA LEU A 115 -19.91 -14.45 8.74
C LEU A 115 -20.75 -15.35 9.65
N LYS A 116 -20.18 -15.92 10.70
CA LYS A 116 -20.88 -16.74 11.70
C LYS A 116 -21.47 -15.93 12.85
N SER A 117 -21.19 -14.63 12.93
CA SER A 117 -21.75 -13.75 13.95
C SER A 117 -23.25 -13.54 13.68
N LYS A 118 -24.05 -13.70 14.75
CA LYS A 118 -25.50 -13.44 14.71
C LYS A 118 -25.88 -12.06 15.27
N LYS A 119 -24.88 -11.27 15.69
CA LYS A 119 -25.10 -9.92 16.21
C LYS A 119 -25.42 -8.97 15.06
N ASP A 120 -26.22 -7.97 15.35
CA ASP A 120 -26.54 -6.90 14.41
C ASP A 120 -25.45 -5.83 14.43
N PHE A 121 -24.96 -5.45 13.26
CA PHE A 121 -24.00 -4.37 13.03
C PHE A 121 -23.95 -4.05 11.54
N LYS A 122 -23.57 -2.83 11.18
CA LYS A 122 -23.21 -2.47 9.81
C LYS A 122 -21.83 -3.01 9.48
N LEU A 123 -21.71 -3.71 8.35
CA LEU A 123 -20.44 -4.26 7.88
C LEU A 123 -19.90 -3.46 6.69
N ILE A 124 -18.75 -2.87 6.89
CA ILE A 124 -17.96 -2.22 5.83
C ILE A 124 -16.78 -3.11 5.50
N VAL A 125 -16.64 -3.50 4.25
CA VAL A 125 -15.49 -4.27 3.78
C VAL A 125 -14.57 -3.34 3.00
N TYR A 126 -13.38 -3.07 3.53
CA TYR A 126 -12.33 -2.36 2.79
C TYR A 126 -11.57 -3.38 1.95
N TRP A 127 -11.87 -3.41 0.67
CA TRP A 127 -11.35 -4.39 -0.29
C TRP A 127 -10.00 -3.94 -0.84
N HIS A 128 -8.89 -4.38 -0.23
CA HIS A 128 -7.53 -3.96 -0.59
C HIS A 128 -6.95 -4.72 -1.78
N SER A 129 -7.34 -5.97 -1.98
CA SER A 129 -6.92 -6.77 -3.14
C SER A 129 -7.79 -8.01 -3.32
N ASP A 130 -7.85 -8.51 -4.55
CA ASP A 130 -8.38 -9.84 -4.82
C ASP A 130 -7.38 -10.91 -4.37
N ILE A 131 -7.85 -12.09 -3.98
CA ILE A 131 -6.99 -13.25 -3.69
C ILE A 131 -6.66 -13.92 -5.02
N ILE A 132 -5.47 -13.65 -5.57
CA ILE A 132 -5.08 -14.11 -6.92
C ILE A 132 -4.36 -15.47 -6.88
N LYS A 133 -3.74 -15.84 -5.76
CA LYS A 133 -2.92 -17.05 -5.65
C LYS A 133 -3.78 -18.29 -5.40
N GLN A 134 -3.53 -19.36 -6.18
CA GLN A 134 -4.01 -20.76 -5.99
C GLN A 134 -5.35 -21.08 -6.66
N LYS A 135 -5.32 -21.41 -7.96
CA LYS A 135 -6.49 -21.86 -8.74
C LYS A 135 -7.33 -22.96 -8.07
N TYR A 136 -6.72 -23.88 -7.30
CA TYR A 136 -7.40 -25.00 -6.67
C TYR A 136 -8.16 -24.65 -5.38
N ILE A 137 -7.70 -23.61 -4.65
CA ILE A 137 -8.37 -23.14 -3.42
C ILE A 137 -9.32 -22.00 -3.74
N LYS A 138 -9.24 -21.40 -4.94
CA LYS A 138 -10.04 -20.26 -5.36
C LYS A 138 -11.53 -20.50 -5.18
N LYS A 139 -12.06 -21.66 -5.61
CA LYS A 139 -13.49 -21.97 -5.51
C LYS A 139 -14.03 -21.91 -4.08
N PHE A 140 -13.23 -22.34 -3.10
CA PHE A 140 -13.61 -22.25 -1.69
C PHE A 140 -13.63 -20.80 -1.19
N PHE A 141 -12.66 -19.98 -1.60
CA PHE A 141 -12.65 -18.57 -1.25
C PHE A 141 -13.71 -17.77 -2.01
N ASP A 142 -14.04 -18.14 -3.24
CA ASP A 142 -15.10 -17.49 -4.02
C ASP A 142 -16.44 -17.54 -3.29
N GLU A 143 -16.84 -18.70 -2.77
CA GLU A 143 -18.10 -18.83 -2.01
C GLU A 143 -18.10 -17.98 -0.74
N GLN A 144 -16.96 -17.98 0.00
CA GLN A 144 -16.82 -17.12 1.19
C GLN A 144 -16.89 -15.65 0.83
N ASN A 145 -16.20 -15.23 -0.25
CA ASN A 145 -16.18 -13.85 -0.71
C ASN A 145 -17.57 -13.39 -1.14
N LEU A 146 -18.32 -14.22 -1.85
CA LEU A 146 -19.71 -13.90 -2.24
C LEU A 146 -20.59 -13.70 -1.01
N LYS A 147 -20.51 -14.57 0.00
CA LYS A 147 -21.23 -14.41 1.27
C LYS A 147 -20.82 -13.14 2.02
N LEU A 148 -19.52 -12.80 1.98
CA LEU A 148 -19.02 -11.57 2.60
C LEU A 148 -19.55 -10.33 1.89
N ILE A 149 -19.56 -10.33 0.56
CA ILE A 149 -20.09 -9.26 -0.28
C ILE A 149 -21.61 -9.09 -0.06
N GLU A 150 -22.33 -10.20 -0.01
CA GLU A 150 -23.77 -10.20 0.28
C GLU A 150 -24.06 -9.57 1.66
N ARG A 151 -23.31 -9.97 2.70
CA ARG A 151 -23.48 -9.48 4.08
C ARG A 151 -23.04 -8.01 4.25
N ALA A 152 -22.09 -7.55 3.44
CA ALA A 152 -21.58 -6.19 3.54
C ALA A 152 -22.66 -5.15 3.22
N ASP A 153 -22.71 -4.07 4.00
CA ASP A 153 -23.52 -2.88 3.71
C ASP A 153 -22.78 -1.99 2.69
N TYR A 154 -21.47 -1.86 2.84
CA TYR A 154 -20.61 -1.13 1.90
C TYR A 154 -19.32 -1.88 1.61
N ILE A 155 -18.83 -1.70 0.38
CA ILE A 155 -17.54 -2.21 -0.09
C ILE A 155 -16.71 -1.04 -0.56
N ILE A 156 -15.62 -0.77 0.16
CA ILE A 156 -14.70 0.32 -0.11
C ILE A 156 -13.53 -0.21 -0.92
N GLY A 157 -13.14 0.49 -1.97
CA GLY A 157 -11.88 0.27 -2.66
C GLY A 157 -11.03 1.52 -2.71
N ALA A 158 -9.72 1.34 -2.84
CA ALA A 158 -8.76 2.44 -2.89
C ALA A 158 -8.91 3.32 -4.14
N THR A 159 -9.41 2.77 -5.25
CA THR A 159 -9.57 3.51 -6.50
C THR A 159 -10.76 3.00 -7.31
N PRO A 160 -11.34 3.81 -8.21
CA PRO A 160 -12.42 3.36 -9.09
C PRO A 160 -12.04 2.13 -9.93
N LYS A 161 -10.83 2.10 -10.51
CA LYS A 161 -10.35 0.95 -11.30
C LYS A 161 -10.26 -0.30 -10.45
N HIS A 162 -9.71 -0.20 -9.24
CA HIS A 162 -9.56 -1.32 -8.32
C HIS A 162 -10.90 -1.99 -7.99
N VAL A 163 -11.96 -1.19 -7.77
CA VAL A 163 -13.30 -1.70 -7.45
C VAL A 163 -14.04 -2.19 -8.70
N ASN A 164 -14.00 -1.43 -9.79
CA ASN A 164 -14.78 -1.74 -10.99
C ASN A 164 -14.19 -2.87 -11.82
N GLU A 165 -12.88 -3.10 -11.73
CA GLU A 165 -12.15 -4.13 -12.47
C GLU A 165 -11.81 -5.34 -11.59
N SER A 166 -12.26 -5.39 -10.32
CA SER A 166 -12.20 -6.59 -9.46
C SER A 166 -12.96 -7.75 -10.09
N GLU A 167 -12.51 -8.98 -9.87
CA GLU A 167 -13.23 -10.20 -10.28
C GLU A 167 -14.63 -10.28 -9.69
N TYR A 168 -14.85 -9.61 -8.56
CA TYR A 168 -16.13 -9.57 -7.84
C TYR A 168 -16.97 -8.32 -8.14
N SER A 169 -16.49 -7.41 -9.01
CA SER A 169 -17.11 -6.10 -9.25
C SER A 169 -18.59 -6.16 -9.60
N LYS A 170 -19.02 -7.20 -10.35
CA LYS A 170 -20.42 -7.42 -10.71
C LYS A 170 -21.33 -7.74 -9.52
N TYR A 171 -20.76 -8.20 -8.40
CA TYR A 171 -21.52 -8.50 -7.18
C TYR A 171 -21.54 -7.36 -6.18
N PHE A 172 -20.69 -6.34 -6.36
CA PHE A 172 -20.63 -5.19 -5.45
C PHE A 172 -21.86 -4.28 -5.56
N GLY A 173 -22.50 -4.19 -6.75
CA GLY A 173 -23.71 -3.38 -6.97
C GLY A 173 -23.54 -1.93 -6.47
N GLU A 174 -24.60 -1.41 -5.85
CA GLU A 174 -24.67 -0.06 -5.28
C GLU A 174 -23.88 0.11 -3.94
N LYS A 175 -23.33 -0.98 -3.41
CA LYS A 175 -22.54 -0.97 -2.18
C LYS A 175 -21.16 -0.33 -2.35
N LYS A 176 -20.72 -0.09 -3.59
CA LYS A 176 -19.38 0.45 -3.92
C LYS A 176 -19.18 1.85 -3.37
N ARG A 177 -18.04 2.05 -2.72
CA ARG A 177 -17.53 3.37 -2.30
C ARG A 177 -16.04 3.45 -2.60
N ILE A 178 -15.55 4.65 -2.83
CA ILE A 178 -14.13 4.88 -3.09
C ILE A 178 -13.57 5.71 -1.94
N LEU A 179 -12.52 5.18 -1.33
CA LEU A 179 -11.73 5.87 -0.32
C LEU A 179 -10.26 5.69 -0.68
N PRO A 180 -9.65 6.64 -1.40
CA PRO A 180 -8.23 6.56 -1.74
C PRO A 180 -7.37 6.54 -0.50
N TYR A 181 -6.22 5.85 -0.58
CA TYR A 181 -5.21 5.94 0.48
C TYR A 181 -4.62 7.35 0.49
N MET A 182 -4.09 7.72 1.62
CA MET A 182 -3.37 8.98 1.78
C MET A 182 -1.86 8.77 1.88
N ILE A 183 -1.12 9.86 1.73
CA ILE A 183 0.25 9.98 2.22
C ILE A 183 0.24 10.81 3.51
N ASP A 184 1.15 10.49 4.41
CA ASP A 184 1.41 11.35 5.58
C ASP A 184 2.42 12.44 5.18
N GLU A 185 1.90 13.55 4.63
CA GLU A 185 2.70 14.68 4.18
C GLU A 185 3.49 15.34 5.32
N LYS A 186 3.06 15.15 6.57
CA LYS A 186 3.79 15.68 7.74
C LYS A 186 5.09 14.91 7.96
N SER A 187 5.05 13.58 7.84
CA SER A 187 6.25 12.74 7.95
C SER A 187 7.24 12.95 6.79
N LEU A 188 6.73 13.40 5.65
CA LEU A 188 7.53 13.70 4.46
C LEU A 188 8.18 15.09 4.46
N LYS A 189 7.87 15.95 5.43
CA LYS A 189 8.54 17.25 5.54
C LYS A 189 10.03 17.07 5.71
N LEU A 190 10.79 17.84 4.93
CA LEU A 190 12.24 17.85 4.98
C LEU A 190 12.75 18.95 5.93
N SER A 191 13.72 18.62 6.78
CA SER A 191 14.54 19.58 7.47
C SER A 191 15.70 20.06 6.57
N GLU A 192 16.36 21.14 6.90
CA GLU A 192 17.58 21.57 6.21
C GLU A 192 18.65 20.47 6.16
N LYS A 193 18.76 19.69 7.24
CA LYS A 193 19.66 18.54 7.29
C LYS A 193 19.30 17.46 6.27
N ASP A 194 18.01 17.18 6.07
CA ASP A 194 17.54 16.21 5.08
C ASP A 194 17.83 16.72 3.66
N ILE A 195 17.61 18.02 3.40
CA ILE A 195 17.92 18.66 2.10
C ILE A 195 19.41 18.55 1.80
N ASN A 196 20.27 18.92 2.75
CA ASN A 196 21.73 18.83 2.58
C ASN A 196 22.20 17.39 2.30
N LYS A 197 21.58 16.40 2.89
CA LYS A 197 21.88 14.99 2.60
C LYS A 197 21.38 14.55 1.21
N ALA A 198 20.20 15.02 0.82
CA ALA A 198 19.66 14.75 -0.52
C ALA A 198 20.55 15.38 -1.62
N GLU A 199 21.12 16.55 -1.37
CA GLU A 199 22.10 17.18 -2.27
C GLU A 199 23.37 16.33 -2.39
N LYS A 200 23.90 15.84 -1.28
CA LYS A 200 25.03 14.89 -1.31
C LYS A 200 24.73 13.60 -2.07
N ILE A 201 23.49 13.11 -2.02
CA ILE A 201 23.07 11.98 -2.84
C ILE A 201 23.17 12.34 -4.33
N LYS A 202 22.72 13.54 -4.74
CA LYS A 202 22.85 14.01 -6.13
C LYS A 202 24.31 14.16 -6.55
N GLU A 203 25.12 14.79 -5.71
CA GLU A 203 26.57 14.98 -5.96
C GLU A 203 27.29 13.65 -6.18
N LYS A 204 26.94 12.60 -5.41
CA LYS A 204 27.52 11.25 -5.54
C LYS A 204 27.33 10.68 -6.95
N TYR A 205 26.22 10.98 -7.62
CA TYR A 205 25.91 10.45 -8.96
C TYR A 205 26.21 11.45 -10.08
N GLY A 206 26.66 12.66 -9.74
CA GLY A 206 27.12 13.68 -10.69
C GLY A 206 26.07 14.08 -11.71
N ASP A 207 26.40 13.93 -12.99
CA ASP A 207 25.49 14.30 -14.10
C ASP A 207 24.47 13.22 -14.48
N LYS A 208 24.47 12.07 -13.80
CA LYS A 208 23.50 11.00 -14.01
C LYS A 208 22.15 11.37 -13.42
N LYS A 209 21.08 11.10 -14.15
CA LYS A 209 19.72 11.19 -13.63
C LYS A 209 19.41 10.01 -12.72
N ILE A 210 18.76 10.26 -11.60
CA ILE A 210 18.47 9.26 -10.59
C ILE A 210 17.03 8.75 -10.77
N CYS A 211 16.89 7.48 -11.11
CA CYS A 211 15.63 6.74 -11.08
C CYS A 211 15.54 6.00 -9.74
N PHE A 212 14.50 6.25 -8.95
CA PHE A 212 14.36 5.66 -7.62
C PHE A 212 13.16 4.72 -7.55
N PHE A 213 13.38 3.53 -7.02
CA PHE A 213 12.36 2.55 -6.67
C PHE A 213 12.41 2.25 -5.19
N ILE A 214 11.25 2.19 -4.55
CA ILE A 214 11.11 1.73 -3.18
C ILE A 214 9.95 0.75 -3.04
N GLY A 215 10.24 -0.42 -2.47
CA GLY A 215 9.25 -1.46 -2.24
C GLY A 215 9.86 -2.82 -1.99
N ARG A 216 9.07 -3.74 -1.43
CA ARG A 216 9.53 -5.12 -1.18
C ARG A 216 9.94 -5.81 -2.47
N HIS A 217 11.02 -6.56 -2.45
CA HIS A 217 11.51 -7.33 -3.60
C HIS A 217 10.70 -8.63 -3.77
N VAL A 218 9.49 -8.49 -4.30
CA VAL A 218 8.55 -9.57 -4.61
C VAL A 218 8.14 -9.51 -6.08
N ALA A 219 7.66 -10.64 -6.63
CA ALA A 219 7.45 -10.78 -8.07
C ALA A 219 6.54 -9.70 -8.69
N TYR A 220 5.45 -9.35 -8.03
CA TYR A 220 4.49 -8.40 -8.59
C TYR A 220 4.99 -6.96 -8.68
N LYS A 221 6.08 -6.63 -7.98
CA LYS A 221 6.72 -5.30 -8.06
C LYS A 221 7.54 -5.09 -9.33
N GLY A 222 7.77 -6.14 -10.13
CA GLY A 222 8.35 -6.02 -11.47
C GLY A 222 9.78 -5.49 -11.55
N ILE A 223 10.56 -5.56 -10.46
CA ILE A 223 11.95 -5.03 -10.41
C ILE A 223 12.83 -5.69 -11.50
N SER A 224 12.52 -6.93 -11.87
CA SER A 224 13.20 -7.61 -12.99
C SER A 224 13.11 -6.84 -14.30
N ASN A 225 11.94 -6.24 -14.58
CA ASN A 225 11.74 -5.42 -15.80
C ASN A 225 12.52 -4.09 -15.70
N LEU A 226 12.67 -3.54 -14.50
CA LEU A 226 13.48 -2.33 -14.27
C LEU A 226 14.97 -2.60 -14.56
N ILE A 227 15.49 -3.75 -14.12
CA ILE A 227 16.86 -4.18 -14.40
C ILE A 227 17.07 -4.40 -15.89
N GLU A 228 16.10 -5.00 -16.58
CA GLU A 228 16.17 -5.17 -18.03
C GLU A 228 16.14 -3.83 -18.78
N ALA A 229 15.26 -2.91 -18.36
CA ALA A 229 15.24 -1.55 -18.88
C ALA A 229 16.57 -0.81 -18.68
N SER A 230 17.25 -1.02 -17.54
CA SER A 230 18.60 -0.50 -17.30
C SER A 230 19.60 -1.00 -18.35
N ARG A 231 19.58 -2.28 -18.70
CA ARG A 231 20.46 -2.86 -19.70
C ARG A 231 20.18 -2.30 -21.09
N ILE A 232 18.91 -2.17 -21.47
CA ILE A 232 18.48 -1.60 -22.75
C ILE A 232 18.99 -0.16 -22.92
N LEU A 233 19.03 0.63 -21.82
CA LEU A 233 19.55 1.99 -21.82
C LEU A 233 21.08 2.06 -22.06
N GLY A 234 21.80 0.95 -21.99
CA GLY A 234 23.23 0.91 -22.34
C GLY A 234 24.06 1.95 -21.54
N ASN A 235 24.72 2.84 -22.26
CA ASN A 235 25.63 3.85 -21.67
C ASN A 235 24.93 5.19 -21.33
N GLU A 236 23.61 5.22 -21.23
CA GLU A 236 22.89 6.44 -20.87
C GLU A 236 23.26 6.92 -19.46
N LYS A 237 23.27 8.24 -19.27
CA LYS A 237 23.60 8.89 -17.98
C LYS A 237 22.45 8.76 -16.98
N VAL A 238 22.23 7.56 -16.49
CA VAL A 238 21.18 7.22 -15.53
C VAL A 238 21.71 6.25 -14.48
N VAL A 239 21.14 6.30 -13.27
CA VAL A 239 21.34 5.32 -12.21
C VAL A 239 19.99 4.91 -11.64
N PHE A 240 19.82 3.62 -11.36
CA PHE A 240 18.63 3.03 -10.75
C PHE A 240 18.94 2.67 -9.30
N LEU A 241 18.35 3.40 -8.38
CA LEU A 241 18.49 3.16 -6.95
C LEU A 241 17.28 2.35 -6.46
N ILE A 242 17.56 1.13 -5.99
CA ILE A 242 16.53 0.15 -5.60
C ILE A 242 16.61 -0.05 -4.09
N ALA A 243 15.57 0.41 -3.39
CA ALA A 243 15.49 0.38 -1.93
C ALA A 243 14.57 -0.71 -1.40
N VAL A 244 14.81 -1.10 -0.15
CA VAL A 244 14.20 -2.19 0.61
C VAL A 244 14.81 -3.55 0.23
N ASP A 245 14.23 -4.64 0.68
CA ASP A 245 14.61 -6.02 0.40
C ASP A 245 13.37 -6.92 0.28
N GLY A 246 13.57 -8.21 0.08
CA GLY A 246 12.51 -9.20 0.02
C GLY A 246 13.01 -10.56 -0.48
N GLU A 247 12.08 -11.48 -0.69
CA GLU A 247 12.36 -12.86 -1.09
C GLU A 247 13.16 -12.99 -2.40
N LEU A 248 13.08 -11.98 -3.28
CA LEU A 248 13.76 -11.99 -4.58
C LEU A 248 15.08 -11.20 -4.60
N THR A 249 15.51 -10.59 -3.49
CA THR A 249 16.67 -9.69 -3.47
C THR A 249 17.92 -10.32 -4.09
N GLU A 250 18.30 -11.51 -3.68
CA GLU A 250 19.52 -12.17 -4.18
C GLU A 250 19.39 -12.55 -5.68
N LYS A 251 18.22 -12.98 -6.10
CA LYS A 251 17.95 -13.24 -7.52
C LYS A 251 18.06 -11.97 -8.38
N LEU A 252 17.54 -10.85 -7.88
CA LEU A 252 17.58 -9.56 -8.58
C LEU A 252 19.00 -8.99 -8.63
N LYS A 253 19.78 -9.12 -7.55
CA LYS A 253 21.21 -8.75 -7.56
C LYS A 253 21.99 -9.54 -8.59
N LYS A 254 21.77 -10.88 -8.65
CA LYS A 254 22.37 -11.72 -9.68
C LYS A 254 21.94 -11.32 -11.10
N GLN A 255 20.67 -10.97 -11.29
CA GLN A 255 20.19 -10.46 -12.58
C GLN A 255 20.88 -9.13 -12.95
N ALA A 256 21.16 -8.25 -12.00
CA ALA A 256 21.82 -6.96 -12.22
C ALA A 256 23.36 -7.04 -12.31
N GLU A 257 23.94 -8.24 -12.15
CA GLU A 257 25.39 -8.43 -12.18
C GLU A 257 25.98 -7.89 -13.50
N GLY A 258 27.05 -7.06 -13.37
CA GLY A 258 27.70 -6.38 -14.50
C GLY A 258 27.00 -5.09 -14.97
N ASP A 259 25.87 -4.69 -14.41
CA ASP A 259 25.24 -3.40 -14.69
C ASP A 259 25.46 -2.41 -13.54
N GLU A 260 26.50 -1.59 -13.64
CA GLU A 260 26.89 -0.58 -12.62
C GLU A 260 25.84 0.53 -12.44
N LYS A 261 24.83 0.63 -13.32
CA LYS A 261 23.74 1.59 -13.18
C LYS A 261 22.73 1.16 -12.12
N VAL A 262 22.67 -0.12 -11.75
CA VAL A 262 21.72 -0.67 -10.79
C VAL A 262 22.36 -0.78 -9.41
N VAL A 263 21.87 -0.01 -8.46
CA VAL A 263 22.37 0.05 -7.09
C VAL A 263 21.30 -0.36 -6.10
N PHE A 264 21.54 -1.44 -5.36
CA PHE A 264 20.67 -1.88 -4.27
C PHE A 264 21.06 -1.18 -2.97
N LEU A 265 20.15 -0.41 -2.39
CA LEU A 265 20.39 0.37 -1.18
C LEU A 265 20.10 -0.40 0.11
N GLY A 266 19.37 -1.52 0.02
CA GLY A 266 18.86 -2.20 1.21
C GLY A 266 17.72 -1.43 1.88
N ARG A 267 17.48 -1.72 3.15
CA ARG A 267 16.45 -1.05 3.95
C ARG A 267 16.89 0.36 4.29
N LEU A 268 16.00 1.31 4.11
CA LEU A 268 16.20 2.71 4.44
C LEU A 268 15.39 3.08 5.68
N SER A 269 15.95 3.94 6.52
CA SER A 269 15.20 4.63 7.56
C SER A 269 14.16 5.58 6.95
N ASN A 270 13.18 6.03 7.74
CA ASN A 270 12.18 6.99 7.27
C ASN A 270 12.81 8.30 6.76
N ASN A 271 13.91 8.76 7.37
CA ASN A 271 14.62 9.94 6.92
C ASN A 271 15.36 9.69 5.59
N GLU A 272 16.11 8.60 5.48
CA GLU A 272 16.80 8.25 4.23
C GLU A 272 15.80 8.08 3.08
N ARG A 273 14.63 7.45 3.32
CA ARG A 273 13.58 7.28 2.32
C ARG A 273 13.17 8.62 1.70
N LYS A 274 12.85 9.62 2.51
CA LYS A 274 12.46 10.94 2.00
C LYS A 274 13.64 11.71 1.36
N GLU A 275 14.87 11.54 1.86
CA GLU A 275 16.08 12.11 1.27
C GLU A 275 16.31 11.59 -0.16
N TYR A 276 16.19 10.25 -0.38
CA TYR A 276 16.29 9.65 -1.72
C TYR A 276 15.13 10.03 -2.64
N MET A 277 13.90 10.10 -2.12
CA MET A 277 12.74 10.56 -2.90
C MET A 277 12.89 12.02 -3.33
N TYR A 278 13.45 12.87 -2.48
CA TYR A 278 13.73 14.26 -2.84
C TYR A 278 14.90 14.39 -3.81
N ALA A 279 15.93 13.57 -3.65
CA ALA A 279 17.13 13.60 -4.50
C ALA A 279 16.87 13.05 -5.90
N CYS A 280 15.98 12.09 -6.09
CA CYS A 280 15.77 11.47 -7.40
C CYS A 280 15.17 12.44 -8.43
N ASP A 281 15.31 12.08 -9.70
CA ASP A 281 14.71 12.79 -10.85
C ASP A 281 13.40 12.16 -11.30
N ILE A 282 13.29 10.82 -11.16
CA ILE A 282 12.17 10.01 -11.67
C ILE A 282 11.84 8.94 -10.64
N ILE A 283 10.55 8.76 -10.36
CA ILE A 283 10.08 7.57 -9.62
C ILE A 283 9.86 6.44 -10.60
N SER A 284 10.62 5.37 -10.44
CA SER A 284 10.43 4.12 -11.17
C SER A 284 9.50 3.20 -10.38
N PHE A 285 8.31 2.93 -10.92
CA PHE A 285 7.32 2.10 -10.23
C PHE A 285 6.81 0.97 -11.15
N PRO A 286 7.62 -0.07 -11.37
CA PRO A 286 7.40 -1.10 -12.39
C PRO A 286 6.48 -2.23 -11.96
N SER A 287 5.56 -2.01 -11.00
CA SER A 287 4.58 -3.03 -10.59
C SER A 287 3.79 -3.54 -11.80
N ILE A 288 3.50 -4.87 -11.82
CA ILE A 288 2.95 -5.57 -13.00
C ILE A 288 1.60 -6.26 -12.75
N THR A 289 1.09 -6.23 -11.51
CA THR A 289 -0.19 -6.87 -11.21
C THR A 289 -1.09 -5.99 -10.37
N ARG A 290 -2.40 -6.26 -10.43
CA ARG A 290 -3.44 -5.57 -9.65
C ARG A 290 -3.35 -5.77 -8.12
N ASN A 291 -2.40 -6.57 -7.62
CA ASN A 291 -2.08 -6.62 -6.20
C ASN A 291 -1.54 -5.28 -5.67
N GLU A 292 -1.12 -4.40 -6.57
CA GLU A 292 -0.81 -3.02 -6.26
C GLU A 292 -2.08 -2.18 -6.28
N ALA A 293 -2.74 -2.08 -5.13
CA ALA A 293 -4.04 -1.41 -5.02
C ALA A 293 -3.96 0.12 -5.18
N PHE A 294 -2.81 0.72 -4.87
CA PHE A 294 -2.64 2.18 -4.91
C PHE A 294 -1.21 2.60 -5.28
N GLY A 295 -0.20 2.11 -4.53
CA GLY A 295 1.20 2.50 -4.69
C GLY A 295 1.60 3.66 -3.78
N LEU A 296 1.62 3.44 -2.46
CA LEU A 296 2.01 4.50 -1.50
C LEU A 296 3.40 5.10 -1.81
N GLY A 297 4.40 4.26 -2.08
CA GLY A 297 5.73 4.75 -2.45
C GLY A 297 5.78 5.54 -3.76
N LEU A 298 4.84 5.27 -4.70
CA LEU A 298 4.64 6.07 -5.89
C LEU A 298 4.10 7.46 -5.51
N ALA A 299 3.03 7.51 -4.72
CA ALA A 299 2.39 8.74 -4.29
C ALA A 299 3.35 9.63 -3.47
N GLU A 300 4.12 9.04 -2.56
CA GLU A 300 5.15 9.73 -1.77
C GLU A 300 6.23 10.37 -2.67
N GLY A 301 6.70 9.65 -3.69
CA GLY A 301 7.67 10.20 -4.64
C GLY A 301 7.06 11.33 -5.49
N MET A 302 5.82 11.17 -5.93
CA MET A 302 5.07 12.22 -6.65
C MET A 302 4.86 13.48 -5.79
N TYR A 303 4.70 13.34 -4.48
CA TYR A 303 4.63 14.48 -3.53
C TYR A 303 5.86 15.37 -3.61
N PHE A 304 7.05 14.80 -3.85
CA PHE A 304 8.29 15.57 -4.05
C PHE A 304 8.44 16.16 -5.46
N GLY A 305 7.38 16.16 -6.25
CA GLY A 305 7.39 16.73 -7.60
C GLY A 305 8.18 15.88 -8.60
N LYS A 306 8.21 14.57 -8.40
CA LYS A 306 8.91 13.65 -9.31
C LYS A 306 7.89 13.01 -10.25
N PRO A 307 8.11 13.05 -11.58
CA PRO A 307 7.30 12.29 -12.51
C PRO A 307 7.54 10.80 -12.31
N ALA A 308 6.52 10.00 -12.55
CA ALA A 308 6.63 8.56 -12.43
C ALA A 308 6.67 7.87 -13.79
N VAL A 309 7.40 6.75 -13.88
CA VAL A 309 7.26 5.77 -14.96
C VAL A 309 6.67 4.51 -14.37
N THR A 310 5.54 4.07 -14.93
CA THR A 310 4.73 2.95 -14.44
C THR A 310 4.32 2.05 -15.60
N PHE A 311 3.92 0.81 -15.31
CA PHE A 311 3.19 0.01 -16.28
C PHE A 311 1.69 0.27 -16.23
N SER A 312 1.00 0.10 -17.35
CA SER A 312 -0.46 0.05 -17.44
C SER A 312 -0.94 -1.29 -16.91
N ILE A 313 -1.69 -1.29 -15.80
CA ILE A 313 -2.08 -2.50 -15.09
C ILE A 313 -3.61 -2.53 -14.98
N TYR A 314 -4.24 -3.52 -15.59
CA TYR A 314 -5.68 -3.73 -15.44
C TYR A 314 -6.05 -3.99 -13.98
N GLY A 315 -7.04 -3.26 -13.45
CA GLY A 315 -7.54 -3.42 -12.08
C GLY A 315 -6.61 -2.90 -10.97
N SER A 316 -5.54 -2.17 -11.31
CA SER A 316 -4.64 -1.55 -10.33
C SER A 316 -4.96 -0.08 -10.07
N GLY A 317 -4.69 0.36 -8.86
CA GLY A 317 -4.76 1.78 -8.51
C GLY A 317 -3.55 2.61 -8.97
N VAL A 318 -2.47 1.98 -9.40
CA VAL A 318 -1.26 2.67 -9.90
C VAL A 318 -1.61 3.68 -10.98
N ASN A 319 -2.44 3.28 -11.95
CA ASN A 319 -2.88 4.12 -13.08
C ASN A 319 -4.03 5.09 -12.72
N TYR A 320 -4.44 5.12 -11.48
CA TYR A 320 -5.27 6.17 -10.90
C TYR A 320 -4.42 7.22 -10.19
N VAL A 321 -3.35 6.82 -9.54
CA VAL A 321 -2.38 7.71 -8.89
C VAL A 321 -1.53 8.41 -9.94
N ASN A 322 -0.84 7.67 -10.81
CA ASN A 322 -0.13 8.20 -11.97
C ASN A 322 -1.06 8.26 -13.18
N ILE A 323 -1.16 9.42 -13.79
CA ILE A 323 -1.96 9.65 -15.00
C ILE A 323 -1.01 9.83 -16.19
N ASP A 324 -1.13 8.96 -17.19
CA ASP A 324 -0.29 9.01 -18.40
C ASP A 324 -0.25 10.40 -19.02
N LYS A 325 0.95 10.85 -19.41
CA LYS A 325 1.24 12.14 -20.02
C LYS A 325 0.83 13.38 -19.22
N LYS A 326 0.28 13.18 -17.99
CA LYS A 326 -0.09 14.27 -17.09
C LYS A 326 0.81 14.36 -15.87
N THR A 327 1.06 13.23 -15.19
CA THR A 327 1.87 13.17 -13.97
C THR A 327 3.09 12.28 -14.13
N GLY A 328 3.19 11.55 -15.22
CA GLY A 328 4.26 10.63 -15.57
C GLY A 328 3.99 9.99 -16.92
N ILE A 329 4.60 8.84 -17.14
CA ILE A 329 4.45 8.03 -18.37
C ILE A 329 4.00 6.63 -17.96
N GLU A 330 2.96 6.11 -18.63
CA GLU A 330 2.54 4.71 -18.54
C GLU A 330 3.06 3.94 -19.77
N CYS A 331 3.64 2.78 -19.52
CA CYS A 331 4.15 1.86 -20.52
C CYS A 331 3.26 0.61 -20.60
N ALA A 332 3.30 -0.12 -21.69
CA ALA A 332 2.65 -1.42 -21.78
C ALA A 332 3.16 -2.37 -20.69
N ASN A 333 2.26 -3.15 -20.10
CA ASN A 333 2.59 -3.98 -18.94
C ASN A 333 3.72 -4.96 -19.24
N SER A 334 4.76 -4.92 -18.41
CA SER A 334 5.96 -5.75 -18.50
C SER A 334 6.83 -5.53 -19.76
N ASP A 335 6.60 -4.44 -20.52
CA ASP A 335 7.42 -4.04 -21.66
C ASP A 335 8.62 -3.22 -21.16
N SER A 336 9.78 -3.87 -21.04
CA SER A 336 11.01 -3.25 -20.57
C SER A 336 11.62 -2.29 -21.62
N GLU A 337 11.33 -2.47 -22.92
CA GLU A 337 11.80 -1.59 -23.99
C GLU A 337 11.05 -0.25 -23.94
N GLU A 338 9.72 -0.30 -23.85
CA GLU A 338 8.91 0.91 -23.70
C GLU A 338 9.23 1.64 -22.38
N TYR A 339 9.50 0.90 -21.30
CA TYR A 339 9.92 1.46 -20.04
C TYR A 339 11.28 2.18 -20.13
N ALA A 340 12.25 1.58 -20.80
CA ALA A 340 13.55 2.20 -21.07
C ALA A 340 13.39 3.46 -21.93
N TYR A 341 12.56 3.41 -22.97
CA TYR A 341 12.27 4.58 -23.80
C TYR A 341 11.61 5.72 -22.99
N ALA A 342 10.68 5.42 -22.11
CA ALA A 342 10.05 6.40 -21.23
C ALA A 342 11.08 7.07 -20.29
N ILE A 343 11.97 6.28 -19.68
CA ILE A 343 13.09 6.81 -18.89
C ILE A 343 13.99 7.71 -19.76
N LYS A 344 14.41 7.22 -20.94
CA LYS A 344 15.24 7.99 -21.87
C LYS A 344 14.62 9.34 -22.22
N LYS A 345 13.34 9.36 -22.51
CA LYS A 345 12.60 10.58 -22.80
C LYS A 345 12.64 11.59 -21.66
N LEU A 346 12.55 11.13 -20.40
CA LEU A 346 12.56 12.01 -19.24
C LEU A 346 13.97 12.48 -18.85
N ILE A 347 15.01 11.67 -19.08
CA ILE A 347 16.40 12.09 -18.76
C ILE A 347 16.91 13.15 -19.73
N TYR A 348 16.43 13.17 -20.99
CA TYR A 348 16.85 14.12 -22.02
C TYR A 348 15.90 15.32 -22.20
N ASN A 349 14.76 15.34 -21.53
CA ASN A 349 13.79 16.44 -21.63
C ASN A 349 13.46 17.00 -20.24
N ASP A 350 14.28 17.93 -19.78
CA ASP A 350 14.14 18.56 -18.47
C ASP A 350 12.80 19.33 -18.34
N GLU A 351 12.36 20.01 -19.40
CA GLU A 351 11.09 20.73 -19.39
C GLU A 351 9.90 19.77 -19.19
N LEU A 352 9.87 18.66 -19.95
CA LEU A 352 8.84 17.65 -19.79
C LEU A 352 8.89 17.03 -18.38
N ARG A 353 10.10 16.68 -17.89
CA ARG A 353 10.27 16.07 -16.57
C ARG A 353 9.75 16.98 -15.46
N ILE A 354 10.12 18.27 -15.50
CA ILE A 354 9.68 19.25 -14.51
C ILE A 354 8.16 19.47 -14.60
N LYS A 355 7.61 19.60 -15.80
CA LYS A 355 6.17 19.78 -16.02
C LYS A 355 5.36 18.61 -15.44
N LEU A 356 5.73 17.37 -15.77
CA LEU A 356 5.05 16.18 -15.26
C LEU A 356 5.22 16.04 -13.75
N GLY A 357 6.39 16.36 -13.22
CA GLY A 357 6.66 16.35 -11.77
C GLY A 357 5.80 17.36 -11.00
N ASN A 358 5.68 18.59 -11.49
CA ASN A 358 4.82 19.60 -10.89
C ASN A 358 3.34 19.15 -10.88
N ASN A 359 2.88 18.60 -11.98
CA ASN A 359 1.53 18.06 -12.08
C ASN A 359 1.32 16.86 -11.14
N ALA A 360 2.36 16.01 -10.99
CA ALA A 360 2.33 14.90 -10.04
C ALA A 360 2.15 15.40 -8.62
N ARG A 361 2.94 16.40 -8.20
CA ARG A 361 2.80 17.03 -6.88
C ARG A 361 1.42 17.63 -6.66
N ASN A 362 0.92 18.42 -7.60
CA ASN A 362 -0.40 19.04 -7.50
C ASN A 362 -1.49 17.98 -7.32
N ARG A 363 -1.45 16.92 -8.11
CA ARG A 363 -2.40 15.81 -7.98
C ARG A 363 -2.40 15.17 -6.59
N ILE A 364 -1.21 14.96 -6.01
CA ILE A 364 -1.11 14.40 -4.65
C ILE A 364 -1.71 15.35 -3.63
N LEU A 365 -1.35 16.64 -3.70
CA LEU A 365 -1.86 17.65 -2.77
C LEU A 365 -3.38 17.85 -2.85
N GLU A 366 -3.97 17.70 -4.03
CA GLU A 366 -5.41 17.86 -4.24
C GLU A 366 -6.23 16.65 -3.79
N ASN A 367 -5.64 15.42 -3.84
CA ASN A 367 -6.46 14.20 -3.75
C ASN A 367 -6.04 13.21 -2.66
N PHE A 368 -4.79 13.24 -2.18
CA PHE A 368 -4.23 12.14 -1.40
C PHE A 368 -3.51 12.58 -0.12
N THR A 369 -3.84 13.75 0.41
CA THR A 369 -3.31 14.25 1.69
C THR A 369 -4.10 13.70 2.87
N THR A 370 -3.52 13.82 4.06
CA THR A 370 -4.16 13.49 5.33
C THR A 370 -5.52 14.21 5.47
N GLU A 371 -5.55 15.51 5.17
CA GLU A 371 -6.78 16.32 5.28
C GLU A 371 -7.86 15.79 4.34
N LYS A 372 -7.51 15.53 3.07
CA LYS A 372 -8.46 15.01 2.09
C LYS A 372 -8.99 13.63 2.46
N PHE A 373 -8.15 12.79 3.03
CA PHE A 373 -8.57 11.47 3.53
C PHE A 373 -9.58 11.60 4.68
N LYS A 374 -9.34 12.50 5.63
CA LYS A 374 -10.25 12.77 6.75
C LYS A 374 -11.60 13.31 6.29
N GLU A 375 -11.61 14.23 5.32
CA GLU A 375 -12.84 14.70 4.69
C GLU A 375 -13.64 13.52 4.10
N ASN A 376 -12.98 12.67 3.31
CA ASN A 376 -13.61 11.52 2.68
C ASN A 376 -14.12 10.49 3.72
N VAL A 377 -13.39 10.26 4.81
CA VAL A 377 -13.84 9.40 5.93
C VAL A 377 -15.06 10.01 6.63
N LYS A 378 -15.09 11.32 6.84
CA LYS A 378 -16.24 12.02 7.42
C LYS A 378 -17.47 11.92 6.52
N GLU A 379 -17.32 12.12 5.21
CA GLU A 379 -18.39 11.93 4.25
C GLU A 379 -18.91 10.48 4.27
N LEU A 380 -18.00 9.50 4.28
CA LEU A 380 -18.36 8.09 4.42
C LEU A 380 -19.17 7.85 5.72
N PHE A 381 -18.69 8.40 6.85
CA PHE A 381 -19.35 8.23 8.15
C PHE A 381 -20.76 8.80 8.18
N ASN A 382 -21.01 9.90 7.47
CA ASN A 382 -22.34 10.53 7.42
C ASN A 382 -23.40 9.66 6.70
N ILE A 383 -23.00 8.72 5.87
CA ILE A 383 -23.91 7.78 5.19
C ILE A 383 -24.05 6.44 5.94
N LEU A 384 -23.28 6.24 7.01
CA LEU A 384 -23.31 5.06 7.88
C LEU A 384 -24.27 5.26 9.06
#